data_882ed7c77cabb982b2fead1a1d7bf06a
#
_entry.id   882ed7c77cabb982b2fead1a1d7bf06a
#
_cell.length_a   1.000
_cell.length_b   1.000
_cell.length_c   1.000
_cell.angle_alpha   90.00
_cell.angle_beta   90.00
_cell.angle_gamma   90.00
#
_symmetry.space_group_name_H-M   'P 1'
#
loop_
_entity.id
_entity.type
_entity.pdbx_description
1 polymer ?
#
loop_
_entity_poly.entity_id
_entity_poly.type
_entity_poly.pdbx_seq_one_letter_code
_entity_poly.pdbx_strand_id
1 'polypeptide(L)'
;VLTELTGLKNIRMNQFKAYGSKDRTADPRDVMWLEHFHLIKEGRVGRIVTVAYLALLKINERNKQLVTTYDARWTPVSEVGTLAFDHNRILKDALEVVRHYVESTPSVMFDLLPRKFTASQLRVLYQLIYNKEFDVRNFHKRIALMPYVVPLEEKEQGVAHRAARYY
;
A
#
# COMPACT_ATOMS: atom_id res chain seq x y z
N VAL A 1 -1.10 5.56 -17.49
CA VAL A 1 -2.20 5.36 -16.50
C VAL A 1 -1.82 5.94 -15.14
N LEU A 2 -0.84 5.40 -14.36
CA LEU A 2 -0.53 5.92 -13.03
C LEU A 2 -0.20 7.42 -13.06
N THR A 3 0.73 7.84 -13.91
CA THR A 3 1.14 9.24 -14.03
C THR A 3 -0.01 10.16 -14.47
N GLU A 4 -0.85 9.72 -15.37
CA GLU A 4 -2.01 10.47 -15.87
C GLU A 4 -3.07 10.67 -14.79
N LEU A 5 -3.30 9.66 -13.95
CA LEU A 5 -4.34 9.69 -12.91
C LEU A 5 -3.88 10.29 -11.58
N THR A 6 -2.58 10.36 -11.32
CA THR A 6 -2.05 10.77 -10.01
C THR A 6 -0.92 11.79 -10.09
N GLY A 7 -0.39 12.08 -11.28
CA GLY A 7 0.80 12.91 -11.47
C GLY A 7 2.12 12.26 -11.00
N LEU A 8 2.08 11.11 -10.34
CA LEU A 8 3.26 10.43 -9.82
C LEU A 8 4.12 9.89 -10.97
N LYS A 9 5.42 10.23 -10.97
CA LYS A 9 6.38 9.84 -12.00
C LYS A 9 7.50 8.98 -11.40
N ASN A 10 8.12 8.15 -12.25
CA ASN A 10 9.26 7.31 -11.88
C ASN A 10 8.99 6.36 -10.71
N ILE A 11 7.74 5.89 -10.59
CA ILE A 11 7.35 4.93 -9.58
C ILE A 11 7.57 3.52 -10.12
N ARG A 12 8.36 2.73 -9.41
CA ARG A 12 8.56 1.32 -9.73
C ARG A 12 7.26 0.57 -9.44
N MET A 13 6.73 -0.09 -10.45
CA MET A 13 5.55 -0.94 -10.37
C MET A 13 5.93 -2.39 -10.65
N ASN A 14 5.46 -3.30 -9.81
CA ASN A 14 5.66 -4.73 -10.00
C ASN A 14 4.30 -5.36 -10.34
N GLN A 15 4.23 -6.04 -11.49
CA GLN A 15 3.07 -6.85 -11.81
C GLN A 15 2.98 -8.00 -10.81
N PHE A 16 1.78 -8.25 -10.25
CA PHE A 16 1.62 -9.34 -9.29
C PHE A 16 0.57 -10.36 -9.67
N LYS A 17 -0.50 -9.97 -10.39
CA LYS A 17 -1.56 -10.90 -10.75
C LYS A 17 -2.38 -10.42 -11.94
N ALA A 18 -2.96 -11.37 -12.69
CA ALA A 18 -3.98 -11.11 -13.70
C ALA A 18 -5.34 -11.65 -13.21
N TYR A 19 -6.39 -10.88 -13.45
CA TYR A 19 -7.78 -11.19 -13.08
C TYR A 19 -8.62 -11.28 -14.34
N GLY A 20 -9.18 -12.43 -14.62
CA GLY A 20 -9.94 -12.67 -15.85
C GLY A 20 -11.06 -13.68 -15.67
N SER A 21 -11.60 -13.86 -14.45
CA SER A 21 -12.79 -14.67 -14.22
C SER A 21 -13.97 -14.11 -15.01
N LYS A 22 -14.82 -14.97 -15.52
CA LYS A 22 -16.05 -14.55 -16.23
C LYS A 22 -17.00 -13.77 -15.32
N ASP A 23 -17.01 -14.11 -14.02
CA ASP A 23 -17.98 -13.58 -13.06
C ASP A 23 -17.54 -12.24 -12.44
N ARG A 24 -16.35 -11.73 -12.78
CA ARG A 24 -15.84 -10.49 -12.19
C ARG A 24 -16.62 -9.22 -12.55
N THR A 25 -17.45 -9.30 -13.57
CA THR A 25 -18.33 -8.23 -14.04
C THR A 25 -19.79 -8.69 -14.03
N ALA A 26 -20.16 -9.63 -13.17
CA ALA A 26 -21.50 -10.18 -13.09
C ALA A 26 -22.48 -9.30 -12.28
N ASP A 27 -21.97 -8.35 -11.48
CA ASP A 27 -22.84 -7.42 -10.75
C ASP A 27 -23.56 -6.49 -11.75
N PRO A 28 -24.89 -6.40 -11.71
CA PRO A 28 -25.65 -5.52 -12.61
C PRO A 28 -25.19 -4.04 -12.52
N ARG A 29 -24.71 -3.58 -11.37
CA ARG A 29 -24.19 -2.22 -11.20
C ARG A 29 -22.93 -2.00 -12.04
N ASP A 30 -22.06 -2.99 -12.11
CA ASP A 30 -20.85 -2.93 -12.91
C ASP A 30 -21.17 -2.90 -14.41
N VAL A 31 -22.17 -3.67 -14.84
CA VAL A 31 -22.66 -3.66 -16.23
C VAL A 31 -23.22 -2.29 -16.60
N MET A 32 -24.09 -1.73 -15.76
CA MET A 32 -24.64 -0.38 -15.96
C MET A 32 -23.56 0.68 -16.05
N TRP A 33 -22.53 0.58 -15.21
CA TRP A 33 -21.38 1.49 -15.22
C TRP A 33 -20.61 1.39 -16.55
N LEU A 34 -20.33 0.16 -17.00
CA LEU A 34 -19.62 -0.08 -18.27
C LEU A 34 -20.42 0.46 -19.47
N GLU A 35 -21.74 0.32 -19.48
CA GLU A 35 -22.64 0.88 -20.49
C GLU A 35 -22.62 2.41 -20.47
N HIS A 36 -22.73 3.01 -19.28
CA HIS A 36 -22.71 4.46 -19.13
C HIS A 36 -21.43 5.09 -19.72
N PHE A 37 -20.28 4.46 -19.56
CA PHE A 37 -19.00 4.91 -20.13
C PHE A 37 -18.74 4.38 -21.56
N HIS A 38 -19.74 3.80 -22.21
CA HIS A 38 -19.63 3.25 -23.56
C HIS A 38 -18.51 2.21 -23.75
N LEU A 39 -18.14 1.52 -22.68
CA LEU A 39 -17.13 0.47 -22.70
C LEU A 39 -17.65 -0.88 -23.20
N ILE A 40 -18.96 -1.06 -23.17
CA ILE A 40 -19.69 -2.22 -23.71
C ILE A 40 -20.94 -1.75 -24.44
N LYS A 41 -21.49 -2.61 -25.30
CA LYS A 41 -22.74 -2.36 -26.03
C LYS A 41 -23.80 -3.40 -25.61
N GLU A 42 -25.02 -2.95 -25.41
CA GLU A 42 -26.22 -3.77 -25.25
C GLU A 42 -26.12 -4.90 -24.18
N GLY A 43 -25.56 -4.57 -23.00
CA GLY A 43 -25.47 -5.54 -21.91
C GLY A 43 -24.52 -6.72 -22.14
N ARG A 44 -23.84 -6.75 -23.28
CA ARG A 44 -22.90 -7.83 -23.62
C ARG A 44 -21.50 -7.52 -23.06
N VAL A 45 -21.24 -8.00 -21.87
CA VAL A 45 -19.89 -7.92 -21.29
C VAL A 45 -19.04 -9.05 -21.84
N GLY A 46 -18.09 -8.72 -22.71
CA GLY A 46 -17.03 -9.65 -23.07
C GLY A 46 -16.14 -9.98 -21.86
N ARG A 47 -15.25 -10.97 -22.02
CA ARG A 47 -14.27 -11.27 -20.95
C ARG A 47 -13.29 -10.11 -20.77
N ILE A 48 -13.36 -9.44 -19.62
CA ILE A 48 -12.43 -8.38 -19.25
C ILE A 48 -11.29 -8.97 -18.44
N VAL A 49 -10.06 -8.73 -18.89
CA VAL A 49 -8.85 -9.14 -18.17
C VAL A 49 -8.15 -7.90 -17.63
N THR A 50 -7.91 -7.88 -16.33
CA THR A 50 -7.15 -6.83 -15.65
C THR A 50 -5.81 -7.39 -15.19
N VAL A 51 -4.73 -6.69 -15.52
CA VAL A 51 -3.40 -6.98 -14.99
C VAL A 51 -3.11 -5.99 -13.88
N ALA A 52 -2.92 -6.49 -12.67
CA ALA A 52 -2.70 -5.68 -11.48
C ALA A 52 -1.22 -5.46 -11.20
N TYR A 53 -0.89 -4.22 -10.87
CA TYR A 53 0.45 -3.79 -10.51
C TYR A 53 0.44 -3.21 -9.10
N LEU A 54 1.50 -3.50 -8.35
CA LEU A 54 1.76 -2.97 -7.03
C LEU A 54 2.90 -1.97 -7.08
N ALA A 55 2.72 -0.82 -6.45
CA ALA A 55 3.75 0.15 -6.18
C ALA A 55 3.79 0.47 -4.68
N LEU A 56 4.97 0.48 -4.09
CA LEU A 56 5.20 0.90 -2.72
C LEU A 56 6.04 2.18 -2.74
N LEU A 57 5.58 3.20 -2.03
CA LEU A 57 6.31 4.45 -1.93
C LEU A 57 6.04 5.12 -0.58
N LYS A 58 7.03 5.87 -0.11
CA LYS A 58 6.87 6.73 1.05
C LYS A 58 6.04 7.96 0.68
N ILE A 59 4.96 8.20 1.43
CA ILE A 59 4.16 9.42 1.26
C ILE A 59 4.90 10.59 1.91
N ASN A 60 5.05 11.67 1.16
CA ASN A 60 5.56 12.96 1.62
C ASN A 60 4.62 14.08 1.17
N GLU A 61 4.82 15.30 1.67
CA GLU A 61 3.94 16.43 1.38
C GLU A 61 3.84 16.72 -0.13
N ARG A 62 4.94 16.58 -0.87
CA ARG A 62 4.94 16.76 -2.33
C ARG A 62 4.04 15.73 -3.02
N ASN A 63 4.11 14.46 -2.62
CA ASN A 63 3.27 13.40 -3.20
C ASN A 63 1.79 13.59 -2.83
N LYS A 64 1.50 14.06 -1.62
CA LYS A 64 0.14 14.37 -1.18
C LYS A 64 -0.47 15.48 -2.04
N GLN A 65 0.21 16.61 -2.19
CA GLN A 65 -0.26 17.73 -2.98
C GLN A 65 -0.43 17.36 -4.46
N LEU A 66 0.54 16.63 -5.02
CA LEU A 66 0.49 16.21 -6.41
C LEU A 66 -0.74 15.35 -6.70
N VAL A 67 -1.01 14.35 -5.89
CA VAL A 67 -2.16 13.45 -6.05
C VAL A 67 -3.48 14.24 -6.00
N THR A 68 -3.62 15.19 -5.09
CA THR A 68 -4.81 16.05 -4.99
C THR A 68 -5.03 16.90 -6.25
N THR A 69 -3.95 17.39 -6.87
CA THR A 69 -4.03 18.16 -8.12
C THR A 69 -4.61 17.35 -9.29
N TYR A 70 -4.52 16.03 -9.23
CA TYR A 70 -5.05 15.11 -10.24
C TYR A 70 -6.40 14.48 -9.85
N ASP A 71 -7.14 15.11 -8.95
CA ASP A 71 -8.43 14.60 -8.43
C ASP A 71 -8.33 13.17 -7.86
N ALA A 72 -7.16 12.80 -7.38
CA ALA A 72 -6.90 11.54 -6.68
C ALA A 72 -6.71 11.81 -5.18
N ARG A 73 -6.83 10.78 -4.38
CA ARG A 73 -6.63 10.89 -2.93
C ARG A 73 -5.92 9.69 -2.34
N TRP A 74 -5.16 9.94 -1.29
CA TRP A 74 -4.66 8.91 -0.42
C TRP A 74 -5.76 8.47 0.54
N THR A 75 -6.06 7.21 0.58
CA THR A 75 -7.08 6.63 1.46
C THR A 75 -6.44 5.57 2.35
N PRO A 76 -6.57 5.64 3.67
CA PRO A 76 -6.16 4.55 4.56
C PRO A 76 -6.84 3.24 4.14
N VAL A 77 -6.12 2.13 4.15
CA VAL A 77 -6.66 0.82 3.75
C VAL A 77 -7.88 0.44 4.59
N SER A 78 -7.88 0.81 5.88
CA SER A 78 -9.00 0.57 6.80
C SER A 78 -10.27 1.36 6.47
N GLU A 79 -10.15 2.43 5.67
CA GLU A 79 -11.26 3.30 5.27
C GLU A 79 -11.77 3.00 3.85
N VAL A 80 -11.15 2.04 3.15
CA VAL A 80 -11.58 1.65 1.83
C VAL A 80 -12.90 0.87 1.94
N GLY A 81 -13.98 1.46 1.44
CA GLY A 81 -15.29 0.84 1.35
C GLY A 81 -15.41 -0.14 0.18
N THR A 82 -16.64 -0.29 -0.32
CA THR A 82 -16.91 -1.11 -1.50
C THR A 82 -16.39 -0.41 -2.75
N LEU A 83 -15.51 -1.09 -3.47
CA LEU A 83 -15.00 -0.67 -4.77
C LEU A 83 -15.82 -1.33 -5.89
N ALA A 84 -15.74 -0.75 -7.10
CA ALA A 84 -16.34 -1.32 -8.28
C ALA A 84 -15.70 -2.67 -8.64
N PHE A 85 -16.45 -3.54 -9.30
CA PHE A 85 -16.00 -4.85 -9.75
C PHE A 85 -15.43 -5.72 -8.62
N ASP A 86 -14.37 -6.43 -8.93
CA ASP A 86 -13.62 -7.24 -7.97
C ASP A 86 -12.42 -6.47 -7.34
N HIS A 87 -12.43 -5.12 -7.34
CA HIS A 87 -11.29 -4.32 -6.90
C HIS A 87 -10.99 -4.47 -5.40
N ASN A 88 -11.98 -4.74 -4.54
CA ASN A 88 -11.72 -5.11 -3.15
C ASN A 88 -10.90 -6.41 -3.04
N ARG A 89 -11.13 -7.39 -3.91
CA ARG A 89 -10.32 -8.61 -4.00
C ARG A 89 -8.90 -8.30 -4.47
N ILE A 90 -8.75 -7.44 -5.49
CA ILE A 90 -7.44 -7.01 -5.98
C ILE A 90 -6.66 -6.33 -4.86
N LEU A 91 -7.28 -5.43 -4.09
CA LEU A 91 -6.66 -4.77 -2.94
C LEU A 91 -6.23 -5.77 -1.86
N LYS A 92 -7.09 -6.73 -1.52
CA LYS A 92 -6.75 -7.80 -0.56
C LYS A 92 -5.54 -8.62 -1.01
N ASP A 93 -5.55 -9.07 -2.26
CA ASP A 93 -4.45 -9.84 -2.84
C ASP A 93 -3.14 -9.02 -2.87
N ALA A 94 -3.23 -7.71 -3.17
CA ALA A 94 -2.08 -6.81 -3.14
C ALA A 94 -1.45 -6.71 -1.74
N LEU A 95 -2.27 -6.61 -0.68
CA LEU A 95 -1.78 -6.59 0.70
C LEU A 95 -1.14 -7.92 1.11
N GLU A 96 -1.64 -9.04 0.63
CA GLU A 96 -1.00 -10.35 0.84
C GLU A 96 0.36 -10.43 0.15
N VAL A 97 0.46 -9.92 -1.08
CA VAL A 97 1.73 -9.83 -1.82
C VAL A 97 2.73 -8.93 -1.07
N VAL A 98 2.30 -7.79 -0.52
CA VAL A 98 3.17 -6.92 0.29
C VAL A 98 3.72 -7.67 1.50
N ARG A 99 2.86 -8.40 2.24
CA ARG A 99 3.28 -9.17 3.42
C ARG A 99 4.33 -10.21 3.05
N HIS A 100 4.05 -10.99 2.01
CA HIS A 100 4.99 -12.01 1.53
C HIS A 100 6.30 -11.42 1.04
N TYR A 101 6.23 -10.27 0.36
CA TYR A 101 7.42 -9.57 -0.11
C TYR A 101 8.28 -9.05 1.04
N VAL A 102 7.67 -8.52 2.10
CA VAL A 102 8.35 -8.08 3.32
C VAL A 102 8.98 -9.28 4.08
N GLU A 103 8.32 -10.42 4.09
CA GLU A 103 8.85 -11.63 4.71
C GLU A 103 10.08 -12.19 3.97
N SER A 104 10.02 -12.20 2.65
CA SER A 104 11.12 -12.69 1.81
C SER A 104 12.27 -11.68 1.65
N THR A 105 11.96 -10.39 1.67
CA THR A 105 12.93 -9.31 1.42
C THR A 105 12.68 -8.15 2.39
N PRO A 106 13.04 -8.28 3.68
CA PRO A 106 12.75 -7.28 4.70
C PRO A 106 13.32 -5.89 4.41
N SER A 107 14.36 -5.78 3.60
CA SER A 107 14.99 -4.52 3.19
C SER A 107 14.01 -3.56 2.48
N VAL A 108 12.97 -4.07 1.83
CA VAL A 108 11.94 -3.27 1.17
C VAL A 108 11.21 -2.31 2.13
N MET A 109 11.09 -2.70 3.41
CA MET A 109 10.47 -1.83 4.41
C MET A 109 11.28 -0.57 4.69
N PHE A 110 12.59 -0.62 4.54
CA PHE A 110 13.44 0.54 4.84
C PHE A 110 13.30 1.64 3.80
N ASP A 111 12.87 1.33 2.58
CA ASP A 111 12.54 2.33 1.56
C ASP A 111 11.30 3.15 1.96
N LEU A 112 10.45 2.60 2.84
CA LEU A 112 9.24 3.25 3.37
C LEU A 112 9.50 4.05 4.64
N LEU A 113 10.68 3.90 5.26
CA LEU A 113 11.09 4.58 6.50
C LEU A 113 12.05 5.75 6.21
N PRO A 114 12.21 6.69 7.15
CA PRO A 114 13.35 7.60 7.12
C PRO A 114 14.67 6.83 7.17
N ARG A 115 15.75 7.44 6.69
CA ARG A 115 17.09 6.84 6.71
C ARG A 115 17.56 6.45 8.13
N LYS A 116 17.12 7.21 9.14
CA LYS A 116 17.21 6.88 10.56
C LYS A 116 15.80 6.86 11.11
N PHE A 117 15.43 5.83 11.80
CA PHE A 117 14.06 5.63 12.31
C PHE A 117 14.06 5.13 13.74
N THR A 118 12.98 5.36 14.46
CA THR A 118 12.76 4.83 15.80
C THR A 118 12.08 3.47 15.77
N ALA A 119 12.18 2.71 16.87
CA ALA A 119 11.44 1.47 17.03
C ALA A 119 9.92 1.66 16.88
N SER A 120 9.40 2.82 17.29
CA SER A 120 7.99 3.16 17.13
C SER A 120 7.58 3.29 15.65
N GLN A 121 8.39 3.97 14.84
CA GLN A 121 8.13 4.11 13.40
C GLN A 121 8.16 2.75 12.69
N LEU A 122 9.12 1.90 13.00
CA LEU A 122 9.18 0.55 12.45
C LEU A 122 7.97 -0.30 12.92
N ARG A 123 7.57 -0.19 14.20
CA ARG A 123 6.39 -0.90 14.73
C ARG A 123 5.11 -0.49 14.00
N VAL A 124 4.90 0.81 13.81
CA VAL A 124 3.74 1.33 13.06
C VAL A 124 3.73 0.78 11.63
N LEU A 125 4.87 0.76 10.95
CA LEU A 125 4.96 0.18 9.61
C LEU A 125 4.57 -1.30 9.60
N TYR A 126 5.05 -2.09 10.57
CA TYR A 126 4.65 -3.49 10.73
C TYR A 126 3.14 -3.62 10.98
N GLN A 127 2.58 -2.78 11.86
CA GLN A 127 1.14 -2.79 12.12
C GLN A 127 0.31 -2.54 10.87
N LEU A 128 0.73 -1.59 10.04
CA LEU A 128 0.07 -1.28 8.77
C LEU A 128 0.15 -2.45 7.78
N ILE A 129 1.33 -3.05 7.61
CA ILE A 129 1.53 -4.15 6.65
C ILE A 129 0.75 -5.40 7.07
N TYR A 130 0.81 -5.75 8.35
CA TYR A 130 0.19 -7.00 8.85
C TYR A 130 -1.26 -6.81 9.30
N ASN A 131 -1.76 -5.57 9.31
CA ASN A 131 -3.07 -5.21 9.86
C ASN A 131 -3.27 -5.81 11.26
N LYS A 132 -2.27 -5.64 12.13
CA LYS A 132 -2.22 -6.24 13.46
C LYS A 132 -1.51 -5.32 14.43
N GLU A 133 -2.05 -5.19 15.64
CA GLU A 133 -1.37 -4.50 16.73
C GLU A 133 -0.17 -5.31 17.24
N PHE A 134 0.93 -4.60 17.53
CA PHE A 134 2.12 -5.15 18.13
C PHE A 134 2.39 -4.48 19.48
N ASP A 135 2.47 -5.29 20.53
CA ASP A 135 2.89 -4.83 21.85
C ASP A 135 4.29 -4.21 21.79
N VAL A 136 4.47 -3.08 22.46
CA VAL A 136 5.71 -2.28 22.41
C VAL A 136 6.91 -3.09 22.91
N ARG A 137 6.75 -3.76 24.06
CA ARG A 137 7.84 -4.53 24.72
C ARG A 137 8.26 -5.72 23.83
N ASN A 138 7.29 -6.45 23.31
CA ASN A 138 7.56 -7.61 22.46
C ASN A 138 8.14 -7.19 21.12
N PHE A 139 7.74 -6.03 20.60
CA PHE A 139 8.30 -5.50 19.37
C PHE A 139 9.77 -5.07 19.54
N HIS A 140 10.14 -4.48 20.67
CA HIS A 140 11.55 -4.19 20.98
C HIS A 140 12.41 -5.45 21.04
N LYS A 141 11.90 -6.54 21.64
CA LYS A 141 12.60 -7.84 21.61
C LYS A 141 12.76 -8.37 20.17
N ARG A 142 11.72 -8.20 19.35
CA ARG A 142 11.78 -8.59 17.94
C ARG A 142 12.83 -7.79 17.15
N ILE A 143 12.91 -6.47 17.35
CA ILE A 143 13.93 -5.63 16.70
C ILE A 143 15.34 -6.11 17.06
N ALA A 144 15.59 -6.43 18.32
CA ALA A 144 16.89 -6.91 18.79
C ALA A 144 17.35 -8.22 18.10
N LEU A 145 16.42 -8.98 17.55
CA LEU A 145 16.68 -10.23 16.81
C LEU A 145 16.81 -10.00 15.29
N MET A 146 16.63 -8.75 14.79
CA MET A 146 16.76 -8.43 13.36
C MET A 146 18.23 -8.11 13.04
N PRO A 147 18.97 -8.97 12.33
CA PRO A 147 20.41 -8.75 12.10
C PRO A 147 20.70 -7.57 11.18
N TYR A 148 19.69 -7.09 10.45
CA TYR A 148 19.77 -5.97 9.52
C TYR A 148 19.31 -4.64 10.14
N VAL A 149 18.92 -4.60 11.42
CA VAL A 149 18.54 -3.38 12.14
C VAL A 149 19.60 -3.06 13.19
N VAL A 150 20.37 -2.04 12.93
CA VAL A 150 21.49 -1.67 13.79
C VAL A 150 21.12 -0.49 14.68
N PRO A 151 21.25 -0.59 16.01
CA PRO A 151 21.02 0.54 16.90
C PRO A 151 22.12 1.60 16.74
N LEU A 152 21.71 2.86 16.67
CA LEU A 152 22.61 4.01 16.62
C LEU A 152 22.81 4.59 18.03
N GLU A 153 23.93 5.28 18.27
CA GLU A 153 24.15 6.05 19.51
C GLU A 153 23.27 7.31 19.57
N GLU A 154 22.71 7.72 18.45
CA GLU A 154 21.86 8.89 18.32
C GLU A 154 20.45 8.63 18.86
N LYS A 155 19.88 9.69 19.44
CA LYS A 155 18.50 9.72 19.96
C LYS A 155 17.75 10.91 19.41
N GLU A 156 16.42 10.84 19.48
CA GLU A 156 15.55 11.99 19.17
C GLU A 156 15.96 13.22 19.97
N GLN A 157 15.83 14.40 19.37
CA GLN A 157 16.10 15.69 20.00
C GLN A 157 14.85 16.56 19.94
N GLY A 158 14.67 17.45 20.91
CA GLY A 158 13.56 18.41 20.95
C GLY A 158 12.18 17.78 21.20
N VAL A 159 12.12 16.58 21.78
CA VAL A 159 10.87 15.89 22.10
C VAL A 159 10.50 16.06 23.57
N ALA A 160 9.19 16.21 23.85
CA ALA A 160 8.67 16.35 25.22
C ALA A 160 8.63 15.04 26.03
N HIS A 161 8.79 13.90 25.37
CA HIS A 161 8.83 12.58 25.98
C HIS A 161 10.28 12.04 26.06
N ARG A 162 10.45 10.87 26.67
CA ARG A 162 11.76 10.19 26.69
C ARG A 162 12.26 9.97 25.27
N ALA A 163 13.40 10.56 24.93
CA ALA A 163 13.99 10.48 23.61
C ALA A 163 14.26 9.03 23.19
N ALA A 164 13.69 8.61 22.08
CA ALA A 164 13.87 7.27 21.54
C ALA A 164 15.23 7.17 20.81
N ARG A 165 15.84 5.97 20.87
CA ARG A 165 17.04 5.64 20.10
C ARG A 165 16.67 5.49 18.61
N TYR A 166 17.57 5.94 17.75
CA TYR A 166 17.50 5.66 16.33
C TYR A 166 18.16 4.31 15.96
N TYR A 167 17.71 3.83 14.84
CA TYR A 167 18.21 2.65 14.14
C TYR A 167 18.51 3.00 12.69
#